data_8f7b59bc1f5579045dd5c558dc57b4ec
#
_entry.id   8f7b59bc1f5579045dd5c558dc57b4ec
#
_cell.length_a   1.000
_cell.length_b   1.000
_cell.length_c   1.000
_cell.angle_alpha   90.00
_cell.angle_beta   90.00
_cell.angle_gamma   90.00
#
_symmetry.space_group_name_H-M   'P 1'
#
loop_
_entity.id
_entity.type
_entity.pdbx_description
1 polymer ?
#
loop_
_entity_poly.entity_id
_entity_poly.type
_entity_poly.pdbx_seq_one_letter_code
_entity_poly.pdbx_strand_id
1 'polypeptide(L)'
;MSIINTTINQHAKRWLNDGYLFIDTETTGLGDDAEIVEICIIDKNGFIMLNTLIKPTKPIPDEVIAIHGITNEMVAHAPTWKDVHGAVANLFFNYGFVIYNADYDTRLIRQTAELNGLGSDGLSSFIDHSLCAMMLYAEYRGEPGRYHGYKWHKLVDAAAHEGVVVEGQAHRALADCKMTLGVIKALAQGGAA
;
A
#
# COMPACT_ATOMS: atom_id res chain seq x y z
N MET A 1 0.15 2.72 -29.86
CA MET A 1 0.49 2.17 -28.52
C MET A 1 1.85 1.50 -28.62
N SER A 2 2.80 1.80 -27.73
CA SER A 2 4.10 1.12 -27.76
C SER A 2 3.93 -0.33 -27.27
N ILE A 3 4.88 -1.21 -27.61
CA ILE A 3 4.89 -2.61 -27.11
C ILE A 3 4.92 -2.62 -25.57
N ILE A 4 5.67 -1.70 -24.96
CA ILE A 4 5.78 -1.55 -23.49
C ILE A 4 4.40 -1.27 -22.88
N ASN A 5 3.65 -0.29 -23.41
CA ASN A 5 2.33 0.06 -22.89
C ASN A 5 1.32 -1.11 -23.03
N THR A 6 1.46 -1.94 -24.05
CA THR A 6 0.64 -3.16 -24.19
C THR A 6 0.93 -4.15 -23.07
N THR A 7 2.21 -4.34 -22.71
CA THR A 7 2.62 -5.23 -21.63
C THR A 7 2.15 -4.73 -20.27
N ILE A 8 2.30 -3.42 -19.97
CA ILE A 8 1.82 -2.79 -18.73
C ILE A 8 0.31 -2.95 -18.59
N ASN A 9 -0.45 -2.67 -19.65
CA ASN A 9 -1.90 -2.84 -19.67
C ASN A 9 -2.29 -4.31 -19.36
N GLN A 10 -1.57 -5.28 -19.92
CA GLN A 10 -1.81 -6.70 -19.65
C GLN A 10 -1.52 -7.07 -18.19
N HIS A 11 -0.42 -6.56 -17.61
CA HIS A 11 -0.11 -6.77 -16.20
C HIS A 11 -1.19 -6.19 -15.28
N ALA A 12 -1.60 -4.94 -15.50
CA ALA A 12 -2.65 -4.30 -14.72
C ALA A 12 -3.99 -5.04 -14.82
N LYS A 13 -4.38 -5.49 -16.03
CA LYS A 13 -5.57 -6.32 -16.24
C LYS A 13 -5.48 -7.65 -15.49
N ARG A 14 -4.32 -8.30 -15.52
CA ARG A 14 -4.09 -9.56 -14.83
C ARG A 14 -4.25 -9.39 -13.32
N TRP A 15 -3.64 -8.36 -12.72
CA TRP A 15 -3.75 -8.09 -11.28
C TRP A 15 -5.21 -7.92 -10.83
N LEU A 16 -6.02 -7.22 -11.62
CA LEU A 16 -7.45 -7.06 -11.36
C LEU A 16 -8.23 -8.38 -11.55
N ASN A 17 -7.90 -9.17 -12.58
CA ASN A 17 -8.61 -10.40 -12.89
C ASN A 17 -8.27 -11.54 -11.91
N ASP A 18 -7.01 -11.64 -11.50
CA ASP A 18 -6.54 -12.66 -10.56
C ASP A 18 -6.99 -12.40 -9.11
N GLY A 19 -7.66 -11.26 -8.86
CA GLY A 19 -8.29 -10.97 -7.57
C GLY A 19 -7.31 -10.51 -6.50
N TYR A 20 -6.20 -9.88 -6.88
CA TYR A 20 -5.28 -9.26 -5.92
C TYR A 20 -6.01 -8.20 -5.09
N LEU A 21 -5.64 -8.13 -3.81
CA LEU A 21 -6.10 -7.09 -2.90
C LEU A 21 -5.13 -5.89 -2.94
N PHE A 22 -5.64 -4.73 -2.56
CA PHE A 22 -4.85 -3.50 -2.48
C PHE A 22 -4.66 -3.16 -1.02
N ILE A 23 -3.43 -2.92 -0.60
CA ILE A 23 -3.08 -2.61 0.77
C ILE A 23 -2.27 -1.31 0.85
N ASP A 24 -2.49 -0.59 1.93
CA ASP A 24 -1.72 0.59 2.32
C ASP A 24 -1.65 0.69 3.84
N THR A 25 -0.58 1.30 4.37
CA THR A 25 -0.35 1.45 5.80
C THR A 25 0.13 2.85 6.16
N GLU A 26 -0.35 3.38 7.30
CA GLU A 26 0.24 4.53 7.97
C GLU A 26 1.06 4.06 9.17
N THR A 27 2.12 4.80 9.49
CA THR A 27 3.14 4.32 10.43
C THR A 27 3.60 5.41 11.39
N THR A 28 4.31 5.05 12.45
CA THR A 28 4.92 6.01 13.38
C THR A 28 6.20 6.67 12.84
N GLY A 29 6.63 6.34 11.60
CA GLY A 29 7.83 6.89 10.99
C GLY A 29 8.47 5.97 9.96
N LEU A 30 9.73 6.26 9.62
CA LEU A 30 10.49 5.55 8.58
C LEU A 30 11.59 4.64 9.14
N GLY A 31 11.89 4.75 10.45
CA GLY A 31 13.02 4.07 11.11
C GLY A 31 12.78 2.58 11.38
N ASP A 32 13.82 1.94 11.91
CA ASP A 32 13.79 0.49 12.22
C ASP A 32 12.94 0.16 13.47
N ASP A 33 12.44 1.17 14.17
CA ASP A 33 11.52 1.05 15.30
C ASP A 33 10.12 1.59 14.99
N ALA A 34 9.84 1.94 13.74
CA ALA A 34 8.53 2.39 13.30
C ALA A 34 7.51 1.23 13.31
N GLU A 35 6.28 1.56 13.68
CA GLU A 35 5.16 0.62 13.76
C GLU A 35 3.98 1.10 12.92
N ILE A 36 3.16 0.18 12.47
CA ILE A 36 1.92 0.48 11.77
C ILE A 36 0.89 1.06 12.76
N VAL A 37 0.24 2.16 12.38
CA VAL A 37 -0.83 2.82 13.14
C VAL A 37 -2.19 2.81 12.42
N GLU A 38 -2.20 2.56 11.12
CA GLU A 38 -3.39 2.28 10.33
C GLU A 38 -3.05 1.26 9.26
N ILE A 39 -3.95 0.32 9.00
CA ILE A 39 -3.87 -0.61 7.87
C ILE A 39 -5.21 -0.65 7.16
N CYS A 40 -5.18 -0.56 5.85
CA CYS A 40 -6.34 -0.76 4.99
C CYS A 40 -6.05 -1.81 3.93
N ILE A 41 -7.02 -2.68 3.70
CA ILE A 41 -7.01 -3.70 2.64
C ILE A 41 -8.37 -3.64 1.95
N ILE A 42 -8.36 -3.45 0.62
CA ILE A 42 -9.57 -3.43 -0.19
C ILE A 42 -9.47 -4.43 -1.34
N ASP A 43 -10.61 -4.86 -1.88
CA ASP A 43 -10.65 -5.64 -3.11
C ASP A 43 -10.61 -4.77 -4.38
N LYS A 44 -10.57 -5.39 -5.55
CA LYS A 44 -10.58 -4.73 -6.86
C LYS A 44 -11.84 -3.90 -7.16
N ASN A 45 -12.91 -4.07 -6.39
CA ASN A 45 -14.14 -3.29 -6.51
C ASN A 45 -14.17 -2.12 -5.53
N GLY A 46 -13.19 -2.06 -4.60
CA GLY A 46 -13.11 -1.07 -3.54
C GLY A 46 -13.85 -1.47 -2.27
N PHE A 47 -14.31 -2.73 -2.15
CA PHE A 47 -14.88 -3.24 -0.90
C PHE A 47 -13.79 -3.42 0.16
N ILE A 48 -14.07 -2.93 1.36
CA ILE A 48 -13.16 -3.00 2.49
C ILE A 48 -13.13 -4.43 3.04
N MET A 49 -11.96 -5.07 2.97
CA MET A 49 -11.67 -6.36 3.58
C MET A 49 -11.16 -6.19 5.01
N LEU A 50 -10.36 -5.16 5.25
CA LEU A 50 -9.89 -4.71 6.55
C LEU A 50 -9.64 -3.20 6.49
N ASN A 51 -10.05 -2.46 7.50
CA ASN A 51 -9.69 -1.05 7.68
C ASN A 51 -9.73 -0.73 9.17
N THR A 52 -8.58 -0.49 9.79
CA THR A 52 -8.51 -0.26 11.22
C THR A 52 -7.30 0.59 11.61
N LEU A 53 -7.50 1.42 12.63
CA LEU A 53 -6.39 1.99 13.38
C LEU A 53 -5.75 0.90 14.24
N ILE A 54 -4.47 1.07 14.54
CA ILE A 54 -3.68 0.15 15.37
C ILE A 54 -2.97 0.96 16.45
N LYS A 55 -3.06 0.49 17.70
CA LYS A 55 -2.35 1.09 18.81
C LYS A 55 -0.87 0.66 18.77
N PRO A 56 0.07 1.59 18.53
CA PRO A 56 1.49 1.28 18.57
C PRO A 56 1.99 1.10 20.01
N THR A 57 3.17 0.52 20.16
CA THR A 57 3.82 0.35 21.47
C THR A 57 4.46 1.65 21.98
N LYS A 58 4.77 2.59 21.07
CA LYS A 58 5.35 3.90 21.37
C LYS A 58 4.43 5.02 20.85
N PRO A 59 4.48 6.22 21.43
CA PRO A 59 3.75 7.37 20.91
C PRO A 59 4.11 7.70 19.46
N ILE A 60 3.13 8.16 18.69
CA ILE A 60 3.32 8.69 17.33
C ILE A 60 3.98 10.06 17.45
N PRO A 61 5.11 10.30 16.77
CA PRO A 61 5.77 11.62 16.76
C PRO A 61 4.91 12.72 16.11
N ASP A 62 4.99 13.94 16.60
CA ASP A 62 4.19 15.08 16.13
C ASP A 62 4.40 15.36 14.63
N GLU A 63 5.63 15.22 14.13
CA GLU A 63 5.96 15.40 12.72
C GLU A 63 5.28 14.35 11.82
N VAL A 64 5.02 13.16 12.34
CA VAL A 64 4.32 12.10 11.61
C VAL A 64 2.82 12.30 11.69
N ILE A 65 2.30 12.72 12.86
CA ILE A 65 0.90 13.14 13.01
C ILE A 65 0.56 14.24 12.01
N ALA A 66 1.48 15.19 11.78
CA ALA A 66 1.27 16.27 10.81
C ALA A 66 1.13 15.76 9.36
N ILE A 67 1.60 14.55 9.03
CA ILE A 67 1.49 13.94 7.69
C ILE A 67 0.13 13.27 7.50
N HIS A 68 -0.22 12.29 8.36
CA HIS A 68 -1.42 11.45 8.17
C HIS A 68 -2.60 11.83 9.08
N GLY A 69 -2.40 12.74 10.05
CA GLY A 69 -3.46 13.23 10.94
C GLY A 69 -3.93 12.26 12.02
N ILE A 70 -3.30 11.08 12.15
CA ILE A 70 -3.65 10.09 13.18
C ILE A 70 -2.94 10.49 14.47
N THR A 71 -3.72 10.86 15.49
CA THR A 71 -3.18 11.31 16.78
C THR A 71 -3.06 10.16 17.77
N ASN A 72 -2.28 10.37 18.84
CA ASN A 72 -2.13 9.41 19.93
C ASN A 72 -3.46 9.09 20.62
N GLU A 73 -4.37 10.08 20.69
CA GLU A 73 -5.71 9.89 21.26
C GLU A 73 -6.58 8.99 20.38
N MET A 74 -6.47 9.10 19.04
CA MET A 74 -7.23 8.26 18.10
C MET A 74 -6.86 6.79 18.25
N VAL A 75 -5.61 6.47 18.50
CA VAL A 75 -5.12 5.09 18.62
C VAL A 75 -5.15 4.56 20.06
N ALA A 76 -5.45 5.40 21.07
CA ALA A 76 -5.39 5.03 22.50
C ALA A 76 -6.21 3.78 22.85
N HIS A 77 -7.36 3.62 22.19
CA HIS A 77 -8.28 2.50 22.38
C HIS A 77 -8.41 1.60 21.14
N ALA A 78 -7.56 1.79 20.13
CA ALA A 78 -7.50 0.93 18.97
C ALA A 78 -6.98 -0.48 19.35
N PRO A 79 -7.30 -1.51 18.56
CA PRO A 79 -6.68 -2.82 18.73
C PRO A 79 -5.16 -2.72 18.56
N THR A 80 -4.44 -3.59 19.24
CA THR A 80 -3.00 -3.73 19.06
C THR A 80 -2.70 -4.55 17.79
N TRP A 81 -1.44 -4.53 17.33
CA TRP A 81 -1.03 -5.40 16.23
C TRP A 81 -1.33 -6.88 16.52
N LYS A 82 -1.15 -7.32 17.78
CA LYS A 82 -1.46 -8.71 18.19
C LYS A 82 -2.91 -9.09 17.96
N ASP A 83 -3.83 -8.13 18.15
CA ASP A 83 -5.28 -8.37 17.97
C ASP A 83 -5.65 -8.52 16.49
N VAL A 84 -4.96 -7.82 15.58
CA VAL A 84 -5.28 -7.81 14.15
C VAL A 84 -4.40 -8.76 13.32
N HIS A 85 -3.25 -9.16 13.84
CA HIS A 85 -2.26 -9.98 13.12
C HIS A 85 -2.84 -11.23 12.48
N GLY A 86 -3.70 -11.97 13.20
CA GLY A 86 -4.33 -13.17 12.66
C GLY A 86 -5.22 -12.91 11.46
N ALA A 87 -5.96 -11.80 11.46
CA ALA A 87 -6.80 -11.40 10.32
C ALA A 87 -5.93 -10.99 9.11
N VAL A 88 -4.87 -10.22 9.36
CA VAL A 88 -3.90 -9.81 8.33
C VAL A 88 -3.22 -11.05 7.73
N ALA A 89 -2.71 -11.96 8.56
CA ALA A 89 -2.05 -13.18 8.11
C ALA A 89 -2.99 -14.07 7.28
N ASN A 90 -4.27 -14.17 7.68
CA ASN A 90 -5.25 -14.92 6.92
C ASN A 90 -5.51 -14.34 5.52
N LEU A 91 -5.56 -13.00 5.39
CA LEU A 91 -5.68 -12.35 4.09
C LEU A 91 -4.43 -12.61 3.25
N PHE A 92 -3.23 -12.46 3.82
CA PHE A 92 -1.98 -12.75 3.15
C PHE A 92 -1.85 -14.20 2.69
N PHE A 93 -2.40 -15.14 3.44
CA PHE A 93 -2.40 -16.55 3.06
C PHE A 93 -3.29 -16.85 1.84
N ASN A 94 -4.39 -16.12 1.69
CA ASN A 94 -5.41 -16.44 0.68
C ASN A 94 -5.32 -15.58 -0.59
N TYR A 95 -4.62 -14.43 -0.57
CA TYR A 95 -4.60 -13.46 -1.66
C TYR A 95 -3.20 -12.95 -1.95
N GLY A 96 -2.96 -12.57 -3.19
CA GLY A 96 -1.83 -11.71 -3.56
C GLY A 96 -2.17 -10.24 -3.33
N PHE A 97 -1.15 -9.39 -3.26
CA PHE A 97 -1.30 -7.98 -2.92
C PHE A 97 -0.66 -7.05 -3.94
N VAL A 98 -1.32 -5.93 -4.19
CA VAL A 98 -0.80 -4.77 -4.89
C VAL A 98 -0.60 -3.65 -3.88
N ILE A 99 0.60 -3.09 -3.83
CA ILE A 99 1.00 -2.03 -2.90
C ILE A 99 1.69 -0.93 -3.72
N TYR A 100 1.47 0.34 -3.39
CA TYR A 100 2.07 1.40 -4.21
C TYR A 100 3.59 1.46 -4.06
N ASN A 101 4.12 1.33 -2.86
CA ASN A 101 5.55 1.23 -2.57
C ASN A 101 5.81 -0.04 -1.75
N ALA A 102 5.75 -1.19 -2.42
CA ALA A 102 5.70 -2.51 -1.78
C ALA A 102 6.84 -2.75 -0.79
N ASP A 103 8.06 -2.34 -1.10
CA ASP A 103 9.23 -2.53 -0.23
C ASP A 103 9.03 -1.86 1.15
N TYR A 104 8.37 -0.70 1.18
CA TYR A 104 8.11 0.03 2.41
C TYR A 104 7.09 -0.70 3.29
N ASP A 105 5.88 -0.93 2.78
CA ASP A 105 4.79 -1.53 3.55
C ASP A 105 5.10 -2.97 3.97
N THR A 106 5.71 -3.75 3.09
CA THR A 106 6.10 -5.12 3.43
C THR A 106 7.13 -5.17 4.54
N ARG A 107 8.10 -4.24 4.53
CA ARG A 107 9.07 -4.10 5.61
C ARG A 107 8.36 -3.71 6.92
N LEU A 108 7.47 -2.73 6.90
CA LEU A 108 6.76 -2.25 8.09
C LEU A 108 5.84 -3.32 8.70
N ILE A 109 5.20 -4.15 7.86
CA ILE A 109 4.37 -5.27 8.32
C ILE A 109 5.22 -6.30 9.09
N ARG A 110 6.38 -6.69 8.54
CA ARG A 110 7.33 -7.59 9.24
C ARG A 110 7.84 -6.97 10.54
N GLN A 111 8.35 -5.76 10.45
CA GLN A 111 8.91 -5.01 11.56
C GLN A 111 7.90 -4.86 12.71
N THR A 112 6.65 -4.48 12.40
CA THR A 112 5.60 -4.35 13.42
C THR A 112 5.29 -5.69 14.07
N ALA A 113 5.25 -6.79 13.31
CA ALA A 113 5.07 -8.13 13.87
C ALA A 113 6.19 -8.50 14.83
N GLU A 114 7.45 -8.30 14.43
CA GLU A 114 8.64 -8.59 15.25
C GLU A 114 8.69 -7.74 16.53
N LEU A 115 8.43 -6.43 16.44
CA LEU A 115 8.37 -5.52 17.60
C LEU A 115 7.27 -5.91 18.59
N ASN A 116 6.22 -6.56 18.12
CA ASN A 116 5.13 -7.09 18.95
C ASN A 116 5.39 -8.54 19.44
N GLY A 117 6.58 -9.09 19.20
CA GLY A 117 6.95 -10.45 19.62
C GLY A 117 6.25 -11.56 18.82
N LEU A 118 5.77 -11.24 17.63
CA LEU A 118 5.19 -12.21 16.70
C LEU A 118 6.22 -12.52 15.61
N GLY A 119 6.33 -13.81 15.24
CA GLY A 119 7.21 -14.20 14.16
C GLY A 119 6.70 -13.68 12.81
N SER A 120 7.62 -13.33 11.93
CA SER A 120 7.31 -12.93 10.55
C SER A 120 7.16 -14.13 9.59
N ASP A 121 7.44 -15.35 10.05
CA ASP A 121 7.52 -16.56 9.21
C ASP A 121 6.22 -16.84 8.44
N GLY A 122 5.05 -16.62 9.06
CA GLY A 122 3.75 -16.76 8.41
C GLY A 122 3.42 -15.66 7.40
N LEU A 123 4.14 -14.54 7.43
CA LEU A 123 3.94 -13.39 6.54
C LEU A 123 4.96 -13.39 5.39
N SER A 124 6.14 -13.98 5.57
CA SER A 124 7.30 -13.84 4.68
C SER A 124 7.02 -14.29 3.26
N SER A 125 6.42 -15.47 3.06
CA SER A 125 6.18 -16.02 1.71
C SER A 125 5.19 -15.20 0.87
N PHE A 126 4.28 -14.46 1.53
CA PHE A 126 3.24 -13.66 0.84
C PHE A 126 3.71 -12.25 0.57
N ILE A 127 4.46 -11.68 1.51
CA ILE A 127 5.08 -10.37 1.39
C ILE A 127 6.05 -10.36 0.19
N ASP A 128 6.83 -11.43 0.02
CA ASP A 128 7.81 -11.55 -1.07
C ASP A 128 7.16 -11.69 -2.47
N HIS A 129 5.85 -11.96 -2.53
CA HIS A 129 5.07 -12.02 -3.77
C HIS A 129 4.16 -10.79 -3.97
N SER A 130 4.35 -9.74 -3.18
CA SER A 130 3.62 -8.48 -3.35
C SER A 130 4.04 -7.76 -4.63
N LEU A 131 3.06 -7.20 -5.33
CA LEU A 131 3.23 -6.48 -6.58
C LEU A 131 3.35 -4.99 -6.31
N CYS A 132 4.40 -4.35 -6.82
CA CYS A 132 4.66 -2.93 -6.62
C CYS A 132 4.01 -2.09 -7.73
N ALA A 133 2.93 -1.36 -7.40
CA ALA A 133 2.25 -0.49 -8.35
C ALA A 133 3.10 0.71 -8.78
N MET A 134 3.96 1.24 -7.88
CA MET A 134 4.90 2.32 -8.18
C MET A 134 5.89 1.92 -9.28
N MET A 135 6.41 0.69 -9.23
CA MET A 135 7.35 0.20 -10.25
C MET A 135 6.65 -0.01 -11.59
N LEU A 136 5.45 -0.59 -11.59
CA LEU A 136 4.66 -0.74 -12.82
C LEU A 136 4.34 0.62 -13.43
N TYR A 137 3.96 1.61 -12.60
CA TYR A 137 3.67 2.97 -13.05
C TYR A 137 4.93 3.69 -13.58
N ALA A 138 6.07 3.51 -12.92
CA ALA A 138 7.34 4.08 -13.38
C ALA A 138 7.74 3.54 -14.78
N GLU A 139 7.54 2.24 -15.01
CA GLU A 139 7.76 1.63 -16.32
C GLU A 139 6.79 2.16 -17.39
N TYR A 140 5.50 2.32 -17.02
CA TYR A 140 4.50 2.93 -17.89
C TYR A 140 4.88 4.35 -18.33
N ARG A 141 5.34 5.19 -17.38
CA ARG A 141 5.76 6.55 -17.66
C ARG A 141 7.03 6.61 -18.53
N GLY A 142 7.91 5.62 -18.42
CA GLY A 142 9.11 5.50 -19.21
C GLY A 142 10.11 6.66 -19.03
N GLU A 143 9.92 7.52 -18.02
CA GLU A 143 10.85 8.63 -17.71
C GLU A 143 12.16 8.05 -17.14
N PRO A 144 13.34 8.43 -17.68
CA PRO A 144 14.61 7.94 -17.14
C PRO A 144 14.80 8.30 -15.66
N GLY A 145 15.19 7.32 -14.86
CA GLY A 145 15.61 7.53 -13.49
C GLY A 145 16.96 8.26 -13.40
N ARG A 146 17.27 8.77 -12.21
CA ARG A 146 18.52 9.55 -12.01
C ARG A 146 19.79 8.73 -12.26
N TYR A 147 19.76 7.43 -11.94
CA TYR A 147 20.94 6.56 -12.05
C TYR A 147 20.68 5.38 -13.00
N HIS A 148 19.64 4.57 -12.72
CA HIS A 148 19.25 3.40 -13.50
C HIS A 148 17.73 3.25 -13.48
N GLY A 149 17.17 2.55 -14.48
CA GLY A 149 15.74 2.26 -14.58
C GLY A 149 14.89 3.50 -14.83
N TYR A 150 13.67 3.46 -14.32
CA TYR A 150 12.68 4.54 -14.49
C TYR A 150 12.52 5.37 -13.23
N LYS A 151 12.11 6.62 -13.40
CA LYS A 151 11.81 7.56 -12.32
C LYS A 151 10.56 7.11 -11.56
N TRP A 152 10.66 7.05 -10.24
CA TRP A 152 9.50 6.79 -9.38
C TRP A 152 8.65 8.04 -9.23
N HIS A 153 7.35 7.85 -9.20
CA HIS A 153 6.37 8.92 -9.02
C HIS A 153 5.64 8.74 -7.69
N LYS A 154 5.28 9.83 -7.03
CA LYS A 154 4.44 9.75 -5.84
C LYS A 154 3.03 9.28 -6.23
N LEU A 155 2.34 8.60 -5.31
CA LEU A 155 0.98 8.11 -5.55
C LEU A 155 0.03 9.22 -5.97
N VAL A 156 0.06 10.35 -5.26
CA VAL A 156 -0.79 11.51 -5.57
C VAL A 156 -0.52 12.08 -6.98
N ASP A 157 0.74 12.09 -7.42
CA ASP A 157 1.11 12.57 -8.76
C ASP A 157 0.66 11.59 -9.84
N ALA A 158 0.80 10.28 -9.56
CA ALA A 158 0.32 9.22 -10.45
C ALA A 158 -1.21 9.25 -10.58
N ALA A 159 -1.92 9.35 -9.47
CA ALA A 159 -3.37 9.47 -9.45
C ALA A 159 -3.85 10.70 -10.22
N ALA A 160 -3.25 11.87 -9.98
CA ALA A 160 -3.59 13.11 -10.67
C ALA A 160 -3.35 12.99 -12.19
N HIS A 161 -2.22 12.42 -12.61
CA HIS A 161 -1.92 12.21 -14.03
C HIS A 161 -2.93 11.28 -14.71
N GLU A 162 -3.36 10.24 -14.04
CA GLU A 162 -4.35 9.29 -14.57
C GLU A 162 -5.81 9.77 -14.41
N GLY A 163 -6.04 10.98 -13.90
CA GLY A 163 -7.38 11.52 -13.67
C GLY A 163 -8.17 10.79 -12.58
N VAL A 164 -7.47 10.11 -11.66
CA VAL A 164 -8.08 9.40 -10.54
C VAL A 164 -8.49 10.40 -9.48
N VAL A 165 -9.79 10.48 -9.21
CA VAL A 165 -10.35 11.30 -8.13
C VAL A 165 -10.79 10.38 -7.01
N VAL A 166 -10.26 10.60 -5.81
CA VAL A 166 -10.62 9.86 -4.61
C VAL A 166 -11.12 10.82 -3.55
N GLU A 167 -12.27 10.50 -2.97
CA GLU A 167 -12.78 11.22 -1.81
C GLU A 167 -12.00 10.80 -0.56
N GLY A 168 -11.60 11.76 0.24
CA GLY A 168 -10.86 11.55 1.48
C GLY A 168 -9.58 12.38 1.55
N GLN A 169 -8.92 12.30 2.69
CA GLN A 169 -7.64 12.95 2.92
C GLN A 169 -6.52 12.03 2.41
N ALA A 170 -5.61 12.55 1.60
CA ALA A 170 -4.36 11.88 1.29
C ALA A 170 -3.59 11.56 2.59
N HIS A 171 -2.79 10.52 2.56
CA HIS A 171 -2.14 9.96 3.75
C HIS A 171 -3.16 9.44 4.80
N ARG A 172 -4.17 8.74 4.31
CA ARG A 172 -5.02 7.85 5.06
C ARG A 172 -5.12 6.55 4.27
N ALA A 173 -4.83 5.44 4.90
CA ALA A 173 -4.64 4.16 4.24
C ALA A 173 -5.79 3.76 3.29
N LEU A 174 -7.06 4.06 3.63
CA LEU A 174 -8.19 3.79 2.74
C LEU A 174 -8.17 4.66 1.47
N ALA A 175 -7.80 5.93 1.59
CA ALA A 175 -7.73 6.84 0.43
C ALA A 175 -6.60 6.41 -0.50
N ASP A 176 -5.43 6.04 0.07
CA ASP A 176 -4.25 5.64 -0.68
C ASP A 176 -4.43 4.25 -1.33
N CYS A 177 -5.12 3.30 -0.68
CA CYS A 177 -5.60 2.07 -1.31
C CYS A 177 -6.49 2.35 -2.55
N LYS A 178 -7.45 3.27 -2.41
CA LYS A 178 -8.35 3.64 -3.51
C LYS A 178 -7.62 4.34 -4.66
N MET A 179 -6.65 5.22 -4.35
CA MET A 179 -5.81 5.85 -5.36
C MET A 179 -4.98 4.81 -6.11
N THR A 180 -4.34 3.88 -5.41
CA THR A 180 -3.58 2.79 -6.00
C THR A 180 -4.45 1.92 -6.92
N LEU A 181 -5.63 1.53 -6.45
CA LEU A 181 -6.61 0.81 -7.27
C LEU A 181 -7.03 1.61 -8.51
N GLY A 182 -7.27 2.91 -8.36
CA GLY A 182 -7.61 3.82 -9.46
C GLY A 182 -6.52 3.87 -10.53
N VAL A 183 -5.26 4.04 -10.11
CA VAL A 183 -4.09 4.03 -11.02
C VAL A 183 -4.00 2.70 -11.77
N ILE A 184 -4.13 1.55 -11.08
CA ILE A 184 -4.09 0.24 -11.74
C ILE A 184 -5.27 0.06 -12.71
N LYS A 185 -6.47 0.54 -12.38
CA LYS A 185 -7.62 0.53 -13.31
C LYS A 185 -7.38 1.39 -14.54
N ALA A 186 -6.78 2.58 -14.39
CA ALA A 186 -6.41 3.43 -15.50
C ALA A 186 -5.38 2.76 -16.42
N LEU A 187 -4.30 2.19 -15.86
CA LEU A 187 -3.30 1.42 -16.62
C LEU A 187 -3.94 0.23 -17.36
N ALA A 188 -4.89 -0.46 -16.73
CA ALA A 188 -5.62 -1.57 -17.37
C ALA A 188 -6.46 -1.13 -18.56
N GLN A 189 -6.83 0.15 -18.66
CA GLN A 189 -7.55 0.75 -19.80
C GLN A 189 -6.60 1.38 -20.83
N GLY A 190 -5.32 1.46 -20.57
CA GLY A 190 -4.30 2.05 -21.45
C GLY A 190 -3.62 3.29 -20.89
N GLY A 191 -4.05 3.76 -19.73
CA GLY A 191 -3.54 4.96 -19.07
C GLY A 191 -4.00 6.27 -19.73
N ALA A 192 -3.62 7.41 -19.12
CA ALA A 192 -3.79 8.71 -19.73
C ALA A 192 -2.87 8.85 -20.96
N ALA A 193 -3.34 9.50 -22.02
CA ALA A 193 -2.60 9.69 -23.27
C ALA A 193 -1.53 10.78 -23.14
#